data_e7765c61b375a999bd5be47f2df54fa0
#
_entry.id   e7765c61b375a999bd5be47f2df54fa0
#
_cell.length_a   1.000
_cell.length_b   1.000
_cell.length_c   1.000
_cell.angle_alpha   90.00
_cell.angle_beta   90.00
_cell.angle_gamma   90.00
#
_symmetry.space_group_name_H-M   'P 1'
#
loop_
_entity.id
_entity.type
_entity.pdbx_description
1 polymer ?
#
loop_
_entity_poly.entity_id
_entity_poly.type
_entity_poly.pdbx_seq_one_letter_code
_entity_poly.pdbx_strand_id
1 'polypeptide(L)'
;MNSTTPNPNIHRSGSDLISADDICLSYPDSTEALRGVTLQIAEHEFVSLVGPSGCGKSTLLRVLSGLQAPTSGVLSSTTSDVGFVFQDPTLLPWRSTLRNIETLLELRGVDAKERKARARLALDSVGLHDSAHKYPRQLSGGMKMRASLARTLVTNPSLLLLDEPFAAVDEFTRESLNDDLLAMFAAARFSAIFVTHSISEAVYLSQRVIIMSPRPGTIAHQIDVPFEYPRTPALRYSAEFANCCGQIAALLREMQTS
;
A
#
# COMPACT_ATOMS: atom_id res chain seq x y z
N MET A 1 23.14 -22.26 18.33
CA MET A 1 21.90 -22.41 19.09
C MET A 1 21.56 -21.06 19.69
N ASN A 2 20.81 -20.21 18.97
CA ASN A 2 20.17 -19.02 19.51
C ASN A 2 18.78 -18.99 18.90
N SER A 3 17.84 -19.55 19.66
CA SER A 3 16.41 -19.49 19.37
C SER A 3 15.92 -18.09 19.67
N THR A 4 15.74 -17.28 18.64
CA THR A 4 14.99 -16.03 18.74
C THR A 4 13.51 -16.37 18.65
N THR A 5 12.89 -16.60 19.80
CA THR A 5 11.43 -16.68 19.95
C THR A 5 10.84 -15.33 19.52
N PRO A 6 9.77 -15.30 18.72
CA PRO A 6 9.06 -14.06 18.43
C PRO A 6 8.46 -13.51 19.74
N ASN A 7 8.72 -12.24 20.00
CA ASN A 7 8.18 -11.54 21.16
C ASN A 7 6.69 -11.23 20.91
N PRO A 8 5.73 -11.82 21.65
CA PRO A 8 4.30 -11.73 21.32
C PRO A 8 3.59 -10.50 21.87
N ASN A 9 4.29 -9.48 22.41
CA ASN A 9 3.63 -8.37 23.10
C ASN A 9 4.29 -7.03 22.81
N ILE A 10 3.95 -6.44 21.66
CA ILE A 10 3.97 -4.98 21.54
C ILE A 10 2.51 -4.54 21.59
N HIS A 11 2.02 -4.18 22.79
CA HIS A 11 0.76 -3.47 22.94
C HIS A 11 0.89 -2.12 22.22
N ARG A 12 0.39 -2.06 21.00
CA ARG A 12 0.18 -0.78 20.31
C ARG A 12 -1.07 -0.16 20.88
N SER A 13 -0.95 1.07 21.39
CA SER A 13 -2.03 1.88 21.93
C SER A 13 -2.90 2.47 20.83
N GLY A 14 -3.59 1.63 20.04
CA GLY A 14 -4.55 2.02 19.02
C GLY A 14 -5.53 0.89 18.79
N SER A 15 -6.77 1.19 18.39
CA SER A 15 -7.73 0.18 17.94
C SER A 15 -7.23 -0.42 16.62
N ASP A 16 -7.28 -1.75 16.51
CA ASP A 16 -6.97 -2.44 15.26
C ASP A 16 -8.01 -2.07 14.20
N LEU A 17 -7.55 -1.50 13.08
CA LEU A 17 -8.38 -1.23 11.92
C LEU A 17 -8.69 -2.51 11.16
N ILE A 18 -7.67 -3.38 11.03
CA ILE A 18 -7.77 -4.71 10.44
C ILE A 18 -7.09 -5.72 11.35
N SER A 19 -7.75 -6.87 11.55
CA SER A 19 -7.19 -8.07 12.16
C SER A 19 -7.45 -9.26 11.25
N ALA A 20 -6.37 -9.86 10.75
CA ALA A 20 -6.38 -11.12 10.02
C ALA A 20 -5.79 -12.19 10.94
N ASP A 21 -6.51 -13.28 11.18
CA ASP A 21 -6.08 -14.37 12.06
C ASP A 21 -6.12 -15.70 11.30
N ASP A 22 -4.98 -16.35 11.22
CA ASP A 22 -4.76 -17.65 10.58
C ASP A 22 -5.31 -17.74 9.14
N ILE A 23 -5.16 -16.67 8.36
CA ILE A 23 -5.67 -16.59 7.00
C ILE A 23 -4.94 -17.58 6.10
N CYS A 24 -5.69 -18.52 5.51
CA CYS A 24 -5.23 -19.41 4.46
C CYS A 24 -6.02 -19.15 3.17
N LEU A 25 -5.36 -19.30 2.03
CA LEU A 25 -6.01 -19.22 0.74
C LEU A 25 -5.42 -20.21 -0.25
N SER A 26 -6.28 -21.08 -0.79
CA SER A 26 -5.97 -21.98 -1.88
C SER A 26 -6.85 -21.69 -3.08
N TYR A 27 -6.26 -21.68 -4.28
CA TYR A 27 -6.99 -21.54 -5.54
C TYR A 27 -7.63 -22.86 -5.97
N PRO A 28 -8.59 -22.85 -6.91
CA PRO A 28 -9.27 -24.09 -7.40
C PRO A 28 -8.33 -25.14 -8.01
N ASP A 29 -7.17 -24.72 -8.50
CA ASP A 29 -6.11 -25.58 -9.02
C ASP A 29 -5.24 -26.21 -7.93
N SER A 30 -5.66 -26.13 -6.67
CA SER A 30 -4.95 -26.56 -5.47
C SER A 30 -3.65 -25.79 -5.18
N THR A 31 -3.42 -24.66 -5.83
CA THR A 31 -2.29 -23.80 -5.52
C THR A 31 -2.53 -23.07 -4.20
N GLU A 32 -1.76 -23.40 -3.17
CA GLU A 32 -1.80 -22.71 -1.89
C GLU A 32 -1.04 -21.39 -2.00
N ALA A 33 -1.77 -20.28 -1.92
CA ALA A 33 -1.20 -18.94 -2.04
C ALA A 33 -0.78 -18.35 -0.69
N LEU A 34 -1.61 -18.57 0.35
CA LEU A 34 -1.39 -18.07 1.72
C LEU A 34 -1.59 -19.21 2.71
N ARG A 35 -0.75 -19.23 3.76
CA ARG A 35 -0.83 -20.22 4.83
C ARG A 35 -0.62 -19.56 6.19
N GLY A 36 -1.64 -19.60 7.05
CA GLY A 36 -1.53 -19.18 8.44
C GLY A 36 -1.09 -17.72 8.62
N VAL A 37 -1.58 -16.81 7.77
CA VAL A 37 -1.19 -15.40 7.84
C VAL A 37 -1.96 -14.71 8.97
N THR A 38 -1.21 -14.28 10.00
CA THR A 38 -1.75 -13.48 11.10
C THR A 38 -1.12 -12.11 11.09
N LEU A 39 -1.97 -11.07 10.98
CA LEU A 39 -1.58 -9.68 10.79
C LEU A 39 -2.59 -8.73 11.41
N GLN A 40 -2.10 -7.72 12.11
CA GLN A 40 -2.89 -6.60 12.63
C GLN A 40 -2.38 -5.29 12.04
N ILE A 41 -3.29 -4.41 11.67
CA ILE A 41 -3.01 -3.04 11.19
C ILE A 41 -3.76 -2.09 12.11
N ALA A 42 -3.02 -1.20 12.74
CA ALA A 42 -3.58 -0.18 13.61
C ALA A 42 -4.13 1.02 12.78
N GLU A 43 -4.99 1.81 13.41
CA GLU A 43 -5.39 3.10 12.84
C GLU A 43 -4.17 4.00 12.65
N HIS A 44 -4.12 4.69 11.49
CA HIS A 44 -3.04 5.61 11.12
C HIS A 44 -1.65 4.94 11.03
N GLU A 45 -1.61 3.65 10.77
CA GLU A 45 -0.39 2.91 10.54
C GLU A 45 -0.10 2.78 9.04
N PHE A 46 1.15 3.07 8.64
CA PHE A 46 1.67 2.78 7.30
C PHE A 46 2.55 1.53 7.38
N VAL A 47 2.11 0.46 6.75
CA VAL A 47 2.82 -0.84 6.73
C VAL A 47 3.25 -1.16 5.31
N SER A 48 4.51 -1.55 5.12
CA SER A 48 4.96 -2.11 3.85
C SER A 48 5.05 -3.62 3.89
N LEU A 49 4.66 -4.25 2.79
CA LEU A 49 4.70 -5.69 2.58
C LEU A 49 5.70 -6.01 1.49
N VAL A 50 6.79 -6.70 1.84
CA VAL A 50 7.86 -7.09 0.93
C VAL A 50 8.02 -8.62 0.88
N GLY A 51 8.60 -9.13 -0.18
CA GLY A 51 8.83 -10.57 -0.35
C GLY A 51 9.04 -10.95 -1.81
N PRO A 52 9.44 -12.18 -2.11
CA PRO A 52 9.68 -12.66 -3.47
C PRO A 52 8.47 -12.49 -4.39
N SER A 53 8.71 -12.44 -5.71
CA SER A 53 7.62 -12.45 -6.68
C SER A 53 6.79 -13.74 -6.56
N GLY A 54 5.45 -13.59 -6.61
CA GLY A 54 4.53 -14.72 -6.52
C GLY A 54 4.35 -15.31 -5.11
N CYS A 55 4.89 -14.71 -4.04
CA CYS A 55 4.72 -15.21 -2.67
C CYS A 55 3.31 -14.95 -2.06
N GLY A 56 2.42 -14.23 -2.75
CA GLY A 56 1.05 -14.03 -2.27
C GLY A 56 0.73 -12.61 -1.78
N LYS A 57 1.61 -11.62 -1.94
CA LYS A 57 1.38 -10.22 -1.49
C LYS A 57 0.07 -9.63 -2.03
N SER A 58 -0.11 -9.65 -3.35
CA SER A 58 -1.34 -9.16 -3.99
C SER A 58 -2.57 -9.98 -3.61
N THR A 59 -2.40 -11.29 -3.37
CA THR A 59 -3.47 -12.15 -2.86
C THR A 59 -3.88 -11.73 -1.47
N LEU A 60 -2.92 -11.45 -0.58
CA LEU A 60 -3.20 -10.95 0.77
C LEU A 60 -3.94 -9.61 0.71
N LEU A 61 -3.51 -8.65 -0.13
CA LEU A 61 -4.22 -7.39 -0.30
C LEU A 61 -5.68 -7.59 -0.73
N ARG A 62 -5.93 -8.54 -1.66
CA ARG A 62 -7.31 -8.84 -2.11
C ARG A 62 -8.16 -9.43 -0.99
N VAL A 63 -7.56 -10.26 -0.13
CA VAL A 63 -8.26 -10.78 1.05
C VAL A 63 -8.57 -9.65 2.01
N LEU A 64 -7.58 -8.80 2.35
CA LEU A 64 -7.75 -7.69 3.29
C LEU A 64 -8.75 -6.63 2.78
N SER A 65 -8.90 -6.50 1.45
CA SER A 65 -9.90 -5.60 0.85
C SER A 65 -11.31 -6.20 0.77
N GLY A 66 -11.49 -7.48 1.10
CA GLY A 66 -12.76 -8.19 0.91
C GLY A 66 -13.06 -8.58 -0.54
N LEU A 67 -12.14 -8.32 -1.50
CA LEU A 67 -12.31 -8.72 -2.90
C LEU A 67 -12.18 -10.23 -3.10
N GLN A 68 -11.56 -10.94 -2.16
CA GLN A 68 -11.40 -12.38 -2.19
C GLN A 68 -11.61 -12.95 -0.78
N ALA A 69 -12.50 -13.93 -0.65
CA ALA A 69 -12.69 -14.63 0.60
C ALA A 69 -11.52 -15.58 0.87
N PRO A 70 -11.01 -15.67 2.10
CA PRO A 70 -10.02 -16.69 2.46
C PRO A 70 -10.66 -18.09 2.45
N THR A 71 -9.84 -19.13 2.28
CA THR A 71 -10.29 -20.54 2.39
C THR A 71 -10.57 -20.91 3.85
N SER A 72 -9.77 -20.38 4.78
CA SER A 72 -9.95 -20.49 6.23
C SER A 72 -9.32 -19.31 6.93
N GLY A 73 -9.54 -19.18 8.24
CA GLY A 73 -9.14 -18.06 9.08
C GLY A 73 -10.22 -17.01 9.20
N VAL A 74 -9.95 -15.98 9.99
CA VAL A 74 -10.91 -14.91 10.29
C VAL A 74 -10.31 -13.56 9.90
N LEU A 75 -11.06 -12.81 9.11
CA LEU A 75 -10.76 -11.41 8.81
C LEU A 75 -11.79 -10.51 9.51
N SER A 76 -11.31 -9.63 10.38
CA SER A 76 -12.11 -8.61 11.03
C SER A 76 -11.63 -7.23 10.60
N SER A 77 -12.56 -6.34 10.30
CA SER A 77 -12.28 -4.95 9.94
C SER A 77 -13.28 -4.02 10.63
N THR A 78 -12.78 -2.94 11.19
CA THR A 78 -13.63 -1.88 11.78
C THR A 78 -14.08 -0.86 10.74
N THR A 79 -13.58 -0.97 9.50
CA THR A 79 -13.94 -0.08 8.38
C THR A 79 -14.38 -0.85 7.14
N SER A 80 -15.34 -0.27 6.42
CA SER A 80 -15.71 -0.68 5.06
C SER A 80 -15.17 0.30 4.01
N ASP A 81 -14.57 1.42 4.42
CA ASP A 81 -14.00 2.44 3.53
C ASP A 81 -12.57 2.10 3.14
N VAL A 82 -12.46 1.16 2.21
CA VAL A 82 -11.18 0.69 1.66
C VAL A 82 -10.95 1.27 0.28
N GLY A 83 -9.82 1.95 0.11
CA GLY A 83 -9.31 2.39 -1.19
C GLY A 83 -8.29 1.39 -1.73
N PHE A 84 -8.37 1.04 -3.01
CA PHE A 84 -7.42 0.13 -3.66
C PHE A 84 -6.75 0.82 -4.84
N VAL A 85 -5.41 0.83 -4.86
CA VAL A 85 -4.58 1.32 -5.96
C VAL A 85 -3.83 0.13 -6.54
N PHE A 86 -4.12 -0.17 -7.81
CA PHE A 86 -3.50 -1.28 -8.53
C PHE A 86 -2.17 -0.86 -9.16
N GLN A 87 -1.33 -1.82 -9.49
CA GLN A 87 -0.08 -1.63 -10.24
C GLN A 87 -0.33 -0.94 -11.59
N ASP A 88 -1.38 -1.32 -12.32
CA ASP A 88 -1.88 -0.57 -13.46
C ASP A 88 -2.84 0.53 -12.95
N PRO A 89 -2.67 1.81 -13.30
CA PRO A 89 -3.54 2.90 -12.88
C PRO A 89 -5.03 2.72 -13.17
N THR A 90 -5.41 1.81 -14.09
CA THR A 90 -6.79 1.45 -14.45
C THR A 90 -7.71 2.66 -14.70
N LEU A 91 -7.15 3.74 -15.27
CA LEU A 91 -7.96 4.92 -15.63
C LEU A 91 -8.88 4.61 -16.81
N LEU A 92 -10.10 5.14 -16.76
CA LEU A 92 -11.07 5.01 -17.83
C LEU A 92 -10.61 5.82 -19.05
N PRO A 93 -10.24 5.17 -20.18
CA PRO A 93 -9.59 5.85 -21.30
C PRO A 93 -10.47 6.87 -22.01
N TRP A 94 -11.78 6.75 -21.89
CA TRP A 94 -12.77 7.68 -22.45
C TRP A 94 -13.16 8.85 -21.54
N ARG A 95 -12.62 8.90 -20.30
CA ARG A 95 -12.83 9.98 -19.34
C ARG A 95 -11.57 10.85 -19.24
N SER A 96 -11.75 12.17 -19.10
CA SER A 96 -10.64 13.06 -18.76
C SER A 96 -10.10 12.76 -17.36
N THR A 97 -8.93 13.28 -17.00
CA THR A 97 -8.31 13.11 -15.68
C THR A 97 -9.25 13.49 -14.55
N LEU A 98 -9.86 14.70 -14.63
CA LEU A 98 -10.84 15.15 -13.65
C LEU A 98 -12.05 14.19 -13.55
N ARG A 99 -12.58 13.74 -14.68
CA ARG A 99 -13.71 12.80 -14.70
C ARG A 99 -13.33 11.41 -14.18
N ASN A 100 -12.08 10.99 -14.34
CA ASN A 100 -11.58 9.77 -13.70
C ASN A 100 -11.59 9.89 -12.17
N ILE A 101 -11.15 11.02 -11.63
CA ILE A 101 -11.15 11.26 -10.18
C ILE A 101 -12.59 11.34 -9.64
N GLU A 102 -13.50 11.97 -10.37
CA GLU A 102 -14.92 12.06 -10.00
C GLU A 102 -15.62 10.68 -9.94
N THR A 103 -15.09 9.64 -10.62
CA THR A 103 -15.80 8.37 -10.85
C THR A 103 -16.30 7.71 -9.59
N LEU A 104 -15.46 7.59 -8.56
CA LEU A 104 -15.85 6.90 -7.32
C LEU A 104 -16.89 7.70 -6.53
N LEU A 105 -16.81 9.03 -6.55
CA LEU A 105 -17.82 9.89 -5.93
C LEU A 105 -19.16 9.84 -6.68
N GLU A 106 -19.10 9.70 -8.01
CA GLU A 106 -20.29 9.52 -8.85
C GLU A 106 -21.02 8.22 -8.50
N LEU A 107 -20.28 7.13 -8.35
CA LEU A 107 -20.82 5.82 -7.94
C LEU A 107 -21.41 5.83 -6.52
N ARG A 108 -20.88 6.70 -5.64
CA ARG A 108 -21.42 6.92 -4.28
C ARG A 108 -22.62 7.90 -4.25
N GLY A 109 -23.08 8.39 -5.41
CA GLY A 109 -24.23 9.29 -5.50
C GLY A 109 -23.98 10.73 -5.02
N VAL A 110 -22.69 11.15 -4.90
CA VAL A 110 -22.35 12.52 -4.49
C VAL A 110 -22.80 13.53 -5.54
N ASP A 111 -23.40 14.66 -5.09
CA ASP A 111 -23.88 15.72 -5.97
C ASP A 111 -22.79 16.23 -6.94
N ALA A 112 -23.19 16.59 -8.16
CA ALA A 112 -22.27 16.96 -9.23
C ALA A 112 -21.37 18.17 -8.89
N LYS A 113 -21.91 19.17 -8.17
CA LYS A 113 -21.17 20.36 -7.77
C LYS A 113 -20.11 20.02 -6.72
N GLU A 114 -20.50 19.27 -5.68
CA GLU A 114 -19.61 18.80 -4.63
C GLU A 114 -18.53 17.87 -5.20
N ARG A 115 -18.92 16.87 -6.00
CA ARG A 115 -18.04 15.93 -6.65
C ARG A 115 -16.93 16.62 -7.45
N LYS A 116 -17.32 17.62 -8.27
CA LYS A 116 -16.36 18.41 -9.07
C LYS A 116 -15.41 19.24 -8.20
N ALA A 117 -15.90 19.80 -7.10
CA ALA A 117 -15.07 20.57 -6.16
C ALA A 117 -14.05 19.65 -5.47
N ARG A 118 -14.48 18.51 -4.92
CA ARG A 118 -13.60 17.52 -4.27
C ARG A 118 -12.57 16.96 -5.25
N ALA A 119 -12.99 16.61 -6.47
CA ALA A 119 -12.09 16.10 -7.50
C ALA A 119 -11.02 17.11 -7.93
N ARG A 120 -11.34 18.41 -7.95
CA ARG A 120 -10.35 19.45 -8.22
C ARG A 120 -9.33 19.56 -7.10
N LEU A 121 -9.76 19.58 -5.85
CA LEU A 121 -8.84 19.59 -4.69
C LEU A 121 -7.91 18.34 -4.70
N ALA A 122 -8.47 17.17 -5.00
CA ALA A 122 -7.67 15.95 -5.13
C ALA A 122 -6.69 16.01 -6.31
N LEU A 123 -7.06 16.64 -7.42
CA LEU A 123 -6.18 16.87 -8.57
C LEU A 123 -5.03 17.81 -8.23
N ASP A 124 -5.33 18.88 -7.49
CA ASP A 124 -4.35 19.87 -7.05
C ASP A 124 -3.34 19.25 -6.06
N SER A 125 -3.81 18.41 -5.12
CA SER A 125 -2.95 17.74 -4.13
C SER A 125 -1.92 16.78 -4.73
N VAL A 126 -2.14 16.32 -5.98
CA VAL A 126 -1.20 15.45 -6.71
C VAL A 126 -0.43 16.21 -7.80
N GLY A 127 -0.52 17.55 -7.85
CA GLY A 127 0.19 18.40 -8.83
C GLY A 127 -0.27 18.22 -10.27
N LEU A 128 -1.55 17.91 -10.50
CA LEU A 128 -2.12 17.67 -11.84
C LEU A 128 -3.15 18.72 -12.28
N HIS A 129 -3.22 19.90 -11.66
CA HIS A 129 -4.21 20.94 -11.96
C HIS A 129 -4.32 21.29 -13.44
N ASP A 130 -3.18 21.43 -14.16
CA ASP A 130 -3.13 21.73 -15.60
C ASP A 130 -3.53 20.54 -16.49
N SER A 131 -3.74 19.37 -15.89
CA SER A 131 -4.04 18.14 -16.61
C SER A 131 -5.49 17.68 -16.47
N ALA A 132 -6.36 18.52 -15.87
CA ALA A 132 -7.78 18.21 -15.61
C ALA A 132 -8.54 17.71 -16.85
N HIS A 133 -8.26 18.30 -18.01
CA HIS A 133 -8.95 18.00 -19.26
C HIS A 133 -8.25 16.97 -20.15
N LYS A 134 -7.03 16.56 -19.79
CA LYS A 134 -6.28 15.53 -20.53
C LYS A 134 -6.91 14.15 -20.33
N TYR A 135 -6.83 13.34 -21.37
CA TYR A 135 -7.22 11.93 -21.33
C TYR A 135 -6.01 11.05 -20.94
N PRO A 136 -6.24 9.82 -20.42
CA PRO A 136 -5.14 8.95 -19.99
C PRO A 136 -4.01 8.75 -21.01
N ARG A 137 -4.34 8.69 -22.31
CA ARG A 137 -3.35 8.58 -23.40
C ARG A 137 -2.39 9.78 -23.52
N GLN A 138 -2.73 10.93 -22.92
CA GLN A 138 -1.96 12.18 -22.95
C GLN A 138 -1.15 12.37 -21.66
N LEU A 139 -1.21 11.42 -20.72
CA LEU A 139 -0.49 11.45 -19.45
C LEU A 139 0.73 10.54 -19.50
N SER A 140 1.83 10.95 -18.84
CA SER A 140 2.95 10.05 -18.53
C SER A 140 2.55 8.95 -17.56
N GLY A 141 3.39 7.93 -17.37
CA GLY A 141 3.17 6.86 -16.40
C GLY A 141 2.97 7.39 -14.98
N GLY A 142 3.86 8.26 -14.52
CA GLY A 142 3.75 8.90 -13.20
C GLY A 142 2.49 9.76 -13.05
N MET A 143 2.11 10.52 -14.09
CA MET A 143 0.87 11.31 -14.06
C MET A 143 -0.38 10.42 -13.98
N LYS A 144 -0.40 9.27 -14.68
CA LYS A 144 -1.48 8.30 -14.57
C LYS A 144 -1.58 7.74 -13.15
N MET A 145 -0.45 7.44 -12.52
CA MET A 145 -0.42 6.92 -11.16
C MET A 145 -0.89 7.97 -10.16
N ARG A 146 -0.44 9.22 -10.27
CA ARG A 146 -0.96 10.34 -9.45
C ARG A 146 -2.47 10.52 -9.61
N ALA A 147 -2.99 10.42 -10.83
CA ALA A 147 -4.44 10.49 -11.06
C ALA A 147 -5.19 9.30 -10.44
N SER A 148 -4.60 8.10 -10.44
CA SER A 148 -5.17 6.91 -9.78
C SER A 148 -5.18 7.07 -8.25
N LEU A 149 -4.11 7.58 -7.66
CA LEU A 149 -4.05 7.93 -6.24
C LEU A 149 -5.13 8.96 -5.87
N ALA A 150 -5.20 10.07 -6.61
CA ALA A 150 -6.21 11.11 -6.38
C ALA A 150 -7.64 10.56 -6.50
N ARG A 151 -7.91 9.68 -7.49
CA ARG A 151 -9.20 9.02 -7.66
C ARG A 151 -9.59 8.18 -6.45
N THR A 152 -8.63 7.51 -5.84
CA THR A 152 -8.88 6.68 -4.67
C THR A 152 -9.02 7.54 -3.41
N LEU A 153 -8.11 8.48 -3.20
CA LEU A 153 -8.09 9.33 -2.01
C LEU A 153 -9.24 10.34 -1.94
N VAL A 154 -9.87 10.71 -3.07
CA VAL A 154 -11.02 11.63 -3.10
C VAL A 154 -12.22 11.11 -2.30
N THR A 155 -12.28 9.81 -2.05
CA THR A 155 -13.32 9.18 -1.23
C THR A 155 -13.04 9.22 0.26
N ASN A 156 -11.87 9.72 0.69
CA ASN A 156 -11.36 9.74 2.06
C ASN A 156 -11.39 8.34 2.71
N PRO A 157 -10.73 7.33 2.12
CA PRO A 157 -10.74 5.98 2.67
C PRO A 157 -10.03 5.95 4.04
N SER A 158 -10.51 5.10 4.96
CA SER A 158 -9.82 4.83 6.23
C SER A 158 -8.60 3.92 6.04
N LEU A 159 -8.66 3.05 5.03
CA LEU A 159 -7.58 2.14 4.65
C LEU A 159 -7.25 2.29 3.17
N LEU A 160 -5.96 2.46 2.86
CA LEU A 160 -5.44 2.49 1.51
C LEU A 160 -4.57 1.26 1.24
N LEU A 161 -4.95 0.46 0.27
CA LEU A 161 -4.20 -0.71 -0.19
C LEU A 161 -3.53 -0.39 -1.53
N LEU A 162 -2.20 -0.53 -1.59
CA LEU A 162 -1.41 -0.19 -2.77
C LEU A 162 -0.61 -1.42 -3.22
N ASP A 163 -0.93 -1.94 -4.39
CA ASP A 163 -0.30 -3.13 -4.97
C ASP A 163 0.74 -2.74 -6.01
N GLU A 164 2.01 -2.65 -5.60
CA GLU A 164 3.16 -2.26 -6.43
C GLU A 164 2.92 -1.00 -7.30
N PRO A 165 2.37 0.09 -6.73
CA PRO A 165 1.85 1.20 -7.52
C PRO A 165 2.93 1.91 -8.35
N PHE A 166 4.20 1.81 -7.96
CA PHE A 166 5.30 2.54 -8.60
C PHE A 166 6.25 1.64 -9.40
N ALA A 167 5.89 0.37 -9.62
CA ALA A 167 6.77 -0.58 -10.31
C ALA A 167 7.07 -0.21 -11.77
N ALA A 168 6.15 0.49 -12.44
CA ALA A 168 6.25 0.82 -13.87
C ALA A 168 6.78 2.24 -14.16
N VAL A 169 7.33 2.94 -13.15
CA VAL A 169 7.87 4.30 -13.31
C VAL A 169 9.39 4.32 -13.11
N ASP A 170 10.05 5.30 -13.73
CA ASP A 170 11.49 5.52 -13.55
C ASP A 170 11.83 5.96 -12.11
N GLU A 171 13.11 5.83 -11.73
CA GLU A 171 13.56 6.05 -10.35
C GLU A 171 13.27 7.45 -9.83
N PHE A 172 13.55 8.50 -10.63
CA PHE A 172 13.31 9.89 -10.19
C PHE A 172 11.81 10.17 -9.98
N THR A 173 10.98 9.69 -10.89
CA THR A 173 9.53 9.79 -10.77
C THR A 173 9.03 9.02 -9.55
N ARG A 174 9.61 7.84 -9.28
CA ARG A 174 9.28 6.98 -8.13
C ARG A 174 9.57 7.66 -6.81
N GLU A 175 10.76 8.27 -6.66
CA GLU A 175 11.11 9.05 -5.46
C GLU A 175 10.13 10.20 -5.21
N SER A 176 9.79 10.96 -6.28
CA SER A 176 8.80 12.03 -6.18
C SER A 176 7.43 11.52 -5.77
N LEU A 177 6.98 10.36 -6.31
CA LEU A 177 5.69 9.74 -5.94
C LEU A 177 5.68 9.24 -4.48
N ASN A 178 6.82 8.74 -3.98
CA ASN A 178 6.97 8.37 -2.59
C ASN A 178 6.85 9.59 -1.66
N ASP A 179 7.46 10.73 -2.03
CA ASP A 179 7.37 11.97 -1.27
C ASP A 179 5.92 12.51 -1.26
N ASP A 180 5.24 12.49 -2.41
CA ASP A 180 3.84 12.88 -2.54
C ASP A 180 2.94 11.99 -1.67
N LEU A 181 3.13 10.66 -1.72
CA LEU A 181 2.33 9.70 -0.94
C LEU A 181 2.54 9.92 0.57
N LEU A 182 3.77 10.18 0.99
CA LEU A 182 4.10 10.45 2.39
C LEU A 182 3.45 11.76 2.88
N ALA A 183 3.45 12.81 2.06
CA ALA A 183 2.76 14.05 2.35
C ALA A 183 1.24 13.87 2.47
N MET A 184 0.64 13.06 1.58
CA MET A 184 -0.78 12.72 1.65
C MET A 184 -1.11 11.91 2.90
N PHE A 185 -0.27 10.95 3.29
CA PHE A 185 -0.42 10.18 4.52
C PHE A 185 -0.41 11.07 5.76
N ALA A 186 0.53 12.00 5.83
CA ALA A 186 0.62 12.94 6.94
C ALA A 186 -0.61 13.87 7.05
N ALA A 187 -1.20 14.25 5.91
CA ALA A 187 -2.34 15.18 5.86
C ALA A 187 -3.69 14.50 6.11
N ALA A 188 -3.91 13.30 5.56
CA ALA A 188 -5.24 12.68 5.46
C ALA A 188 -5.54 11.59 6.50
N ARG A 189 -4.56 11.21 7.34
CA ARG A 189 -4.71 10.26 8.47
C ARG A 189 -5.39 8.92 8.10
N PHE A 190 -5.16 8.38 6.92
CA PHE A 190 -5.56 7.01 6.58
C PHE A 190 -4.54 6.00 7.12
N SER A 191 -4.91 4.72 7.18
CA SER A 191 -3.95 3.61 7.33
C SER A 191 -3.57 3.09 5.95
N ALA A 192 -2.36 2.56 5.77
CA ALA A 192 -1.91 2.09 4.47
C ALA A 192 -1.20 0.73 4.54
N ILE A 193 -1.47 -0.11 3.55
CA ILE A 193 -0.65 -1.29 3.26
C ILE A 193 -0.06 -1.13 1.85
N PHE A 194 1.25 -1.05 1.78
CA PHE A 194 2.00 -0.78 0.56
C PHE A 194 2.82 -2.01 0.15
N VAL A 195 2.46 -2.64 -0.94
CA VAL A 195 3.23 -3.73 -1.52
C VAL A 195 4.30 -3.17 -2.43
N THR A 196 5.53 -3.58 -2.22
CA THR A 196 6.66 -3.24 -3.09
C THR A 196 7.72 -4.35 -3.08
N HIS A 197 8.53 -4.37 -4.12
CA HIS A 197 9.78 -5.14 -4.16
C HIS A 197 11.02 -4.29 -3.84
N SER A 198 10.83 -2.97 -3.65
CA SER A 198 11.91 -2.04 -3.28
C SER A 198 12.00 -1.90 -1.76
N ILE A 199 13.13 -2.32 -1.18
CA ILE A 199 13.38 -2.19 0.25
C ILE A 199 13.48 -0.72 0.66
N SER A 200 14.07 0.13 -0.20
CA SER A 200 14.19 1.56 0.09
C SER A 200 12.84 2.25 0.17
N GLU A 201 11.88 1.92 -0.72
CA GLU A 201 10.50 2.40 -0.62
C GLU A 201 9.84 1.94 0.69
N ALA A 202 9.95 0.64 1.00
CA ALA A 202 9.38 0.08 2.21
C ALA A 202 9.87 0.79 3.47
N VAL A 203 11.18 1.01 3.59
CA VAL A 203 11.78 1.72 4.73
C VAL A 203 11.42 3.20 4.73
N TYR A 204 11.38 3.85 3.56
CA TYR A 204 11.09 5.28 3.48
C TYR A 204 9.65 5.63 3.82
N LEU A 205 8.69 4.77 3.42
CA LEU A 205 7.26 5.06 3.56
C LEU A 205 6.66 4.55 4.88
N SER A 206 7.13 3.43 5.42
CA SER A 206 6.37 2.73 6.46
C SER A 206 6.95 2.83 7.87
N GLN A 207 6.09 2.69 8.85
CA GLN A 207 6.47 2.53 10.27
C GLN A 207 6.88 1.08 10.56
N ARG A 208 6.38 0.13 9.75
CA ARG A 208 6.67 -1.30 9.89
C ARG A 208 6.80 -1.96 8.52
N VAL A 209 7.80 -2.81 8.37
CA VAL A 209 7.99 -3.65 7.19
C VAL A 209 7.70 -5.10 7.56
N ILE A 210 6.80 -5.70 6.81
CA ILE A 210 6.44 -7.12 6.92
C ILE A 210 7.09 -7.87 5.78
N ILE A 211 7.79 -8.94 6.10
CA ILE A 211 8.46 -9.79 5.14
C ILE A 211 7.67 -11.09 4.98
N MET A 212 7.23 -11.38 3.75
CA MET A 212 6.57 -12.64 3.43
C MET A 212 7.56 -13.68 2.91
N SER A 213 7.35 -14.94 3.34
CA SER A 213 8.09 -16.10 2.83
C SER A 213 7.77 -16.39 1.36
N PRO A 214 8.60 -17.16 0.63
CA PRO A 214 8.20 -17.80 -0.62
C PRO A 214 6.90 -18.60 -0.47
N ARG A 215 6.26 -18.91 -1.60
CA ARG A 215 4.97 -19.64 -1.62
C ARG A 215 5.07 -21.03 -0.94
N PRO A 216 4.08 -21.39 -0.08
CA PRO A 216 2.92 -20.60 0.33
C PRO A 216 3.33 -19.42 1.20
N GLY A 217 2.73 -18.24 0.93
CA GLY A 217 3.08 -17.01 1.65
C GLY A 217 2.66 -17.07 3.12
N THR A 218 3.64 -16.88 3.99
CA THR A 218 3.46 -16.69 5.43
C THR A 218 4.12 -15.38 5.85
N ILE A 219 3.84 -14.86 7.04
CA ILE A 219 4.59 -13.75 7.62
C ILE A 219 5.87 -14.32 8.27
N ALA A 220 7.01 -14.06 7.65
CA ALA A 220 8.31 -14.53 8.16
C ALA A 220 8.88 -13.58 9.22
N HIS A 221 8.86 -12.27 8.95
CA HIS A 221 9.37 -11.26 9.87
C HIS A 221 8.51 -10.00 9.86
N GLN A 222 8.55 -9.28 10.99
CA GLN A 222 7.99 -7.94 11.12
C GLN A 222 9.07 -7.06 11.74
N ILE A 223 9.35 -5.91 11.13
CA ILE A 223 10.45 -5.03 11.50
C ILE A 223 9.91 -3.63 11.66
N ASP A 224 10.05 -3.06 12.85
CA ASP A 224 9.72 -1.66 13.08
C ASP A 224 10.80 -0.76 12.47
N VAL A 225 10.36 0.26 11.73
CA VAL A 225 11.25 1.23 11.08
C VAL A 225 11.51 2.37 12.05
N PRO A 226 12.78 2.62 12.45
CA PRO A 226 13.12 3.53 13.54
C PRO A 226 13.13 5.01 13.13
N PHE A 227 12.36 5.39 12.10
CA PHE A 227 12.31 6.78 11.62
C PHE A 227 10.93 7.37 11.83
N GLU A 228 10.89 8.47 12.56
CA GLU A 228 9.65 9.20 12.82
C GLU A 228 9.18 10.02 11.60
N TYR A 229 7.92 10.39 11.59
CA TYR A 229 7.37 11.37 10.65
C TYR A 229 7.43 12.79 11.24
N PRO A 230 7.57 13.85 10.41
CA PRO A 230 7.69 13.82 8.95
C PRO A 230 9.10 13.41 8.49
N ARG A 231 9.18 12.60 7.44
CA ARG A 231 10.44 12.21 6.81
C ARG A 231 10.76 13.13 5.64
N THR A 232 12.03 13.46 5.49
CA THR A 232 12.52 14.30 4.39
C THR A 232 13.28 13.46 3.37
N PRO A 233 13.40 13.91 2.11
CA PRO A 233 14.20 13.20 1.08
C PRO A 233 15.65 12.93 1.51
N ALA A 234 16.23 13.80 2.36
CA ALA A 234 17.59 13.63 2.89
C ALA A 234 17.78 12.34 3.70
N LEU A 235 16.69 11.80 4.29
CA LEU A 235 16.75 10.54 5.04
C LEU A 235 17.31 9.39 4.20
N ARG A 236 16.99 9.33 2.90
CA ARG A 236 17.43 8.28 1.98
C ARG A 236 18.96 8.14 1.87
N TYR A 237 19.67 9.24 2.18
CA TYR A 237 21.14 9.33 2.07
C TYR A 237 21.85 9.16 3.43
N SER A 238 21.12 8.86 4.50
CA SER A 238 21.71 8.64 5.83
C SER A 238 22.28 7.23 5.97
N ALA A 239 23.30 7.09 6.83
CA ALA A 239 23.90 5.79 7.16
C ALA A 239 22.89 4.88 7.89
N GLU A 240 22.05 5.44 8.75
CA GLU A 240 21.02 4.75 9.50
C GLU A 240 19.97 4.13 8.56
N PHE A 241 19.56 4.88 7.52
CA PHE A 241 18.65 4.38 6.49
C PHE A 241 19.27 3.22 5.71
N ALA A 242 20.53 3.36 5.28
CA ALA A 242 21.26 2.30 4.57
C ALA A 242 21.40 1.03 5.43
N ASN A 243 21.67 1.18 6.73
CA ASN A 243 21.76 0.07 7.67
C ASN A 243 20.41 -0.64 7.84
N CYS A 244 19.31 0.09 7.99
CA CYS A 244 17.95 -0.47 8.08
C CYS A 244 17.59 -1.24 6.81
N CYS A 245 17.86 -0.69 5.63
CA CYS A 245 17.67 -1.39 4.34
C CYS A 245 18.54 -2.66 4.27
N GLY A 246 19.79 -2.59 4.73
CA GLY A 246 20.73 -3.73 4.77
C GLY A 246 20.23 -4.88 5.64
N GLN A 247 19.64 -4.60 6.80
CA GLN A 247 19.05 -5.62 7.69
C GLN A 247 17.89 -6.34 7.00
N ILE A 248 16.96 -5.61 6.39
CA ILE A 248 15.83 -6.20 5.67
C ILE A 248 16.32 -7.03 4.47
N ALA A 249 17.34 -6.53 3.73
CA ALA A 249 17.92 -7.25 2.61
C ALA A 249 18.58 -8.58 3.04
N ALA A 250 19.23 -8.61 4.21
CA ALA A 250 19.83 -9.84 4.75
C ALA A 250 18.75 -10.90 5.03
N LEU A 251 17.67 -10.54 5.73
CA LEU A 251 16.54 -11.43 6.03
C LEU A 251 15.87 -11.98 4.76
N LEU A 252 15.69 -11.13 3.73
CA LEU A 252 15.12 -11.58 2.45
C LEU A 252 16.03 -12.59 1.73
N ARG A 253 17.38 -12.44 1.82
CA ARG A 253 18.34 -13.39 1.23
C ARG A 253 18.33 -14.72 1.95
N GLU A 254 18.31 -14.73 3.27
CA GLU A 254 18.26 -15.96 4.09
C GLU A 254 17.05 -16.84 3.71
N MET A 255 15.90 -16.24 3.45
CA MET A 255 14.70 -16.96 3.03
C MET A 255 14.75 -17.51 1.61
N GLN A 256 15.63 -17.00 0.74
CA GLN A 256 15.78 -17.51 -0.65
C GLN A 256 16.75 -18.71 -0.70
N THR A 257 17.53 -18.91 0.33
CA THR A 257 18.56 -19.98 0.41
C THR A 257 18.12 -21.17 1.26
N SER A 258 16.99 -21.06 1.97
CA SER A 258 16.36 -22.12 2.77
C SER A 258 15.27 -22.83 2.01
#